data_6cd145d52b16e2d6f58a689f4f343179
#
_entry.id   6cd145d52b16e2d6f58a689f4f343179
#
_cell.length_a   1.000
_cell.length_b   1.000
_cell.length_c   1.000
_cell.angle_alpha   90.00
_cell.angle_beta   90.00
_cell.angle_gamma   90.00
#
_symmetry.space_group_name_H-M   'P 1'
#
loop_
_entity.id
_entity.type
_entity.pdbx_description
1 polymer ?
#
loop_
_entity_poly.entity_id
_entity_poly.type
_entity_poly.pdbx_seq_one_letter_code
_entity_poly.pdbx_strand_id
1 'polypeptide(L)'
;MAAEFVWQFTNLSDTPNEFFSETIGFLSFSTTPGAYDKIINGGTTNGVVSKRIAQFEVDEYHFNKRLDIVLATYPSADELNMASIAGVGLIIRPVCYDSFVFITHKDNPVENLTVEQIQKIYSGKITNWKEVGGRNSRIVAYQREPNSGSQTAMEEWVMKGIPMTKPLTVELAIGMGMLIEAVAGYENSTMSLGYTYKYYVDRLYKSPYIKILRVNGIMPSDANVRNNSYAFIAPYNAVIRSTDAGEVGGRFLNWMLSNEGQACIAQAGYVSIMDL
;
A
#
# COMPACT_ATOMS: atom_id res chain seq x y z
N MET A 1 0.67 -4.22 8.17
CA MET A 1 1.40 -2.93 8.21
C MET A 1 1.26 -2.24 9.57
N ALA A 2 0.10 -1.70 9.96
CA ALA A 2 -0.04 -1.04 11.26
C ALA A 2 0.32 -1.95 12.46
N ALA A 3 -0.07 -3.22 12.44
CA ALA A 3 0.25 -4.17 13.50
C ALA A 3 1.76 -4.45 13.64
N GLU A 4 2.49 -4.60 12.52
CA GLU A 4 3.93 -4.78 12.49
C GLU A 4 4.65 -3.54 13.01
N PHE A 5 4.20 -2.39 12.56
CA PHE A 5 4.71 -1.08 12.97
C PHE A 5 4.60 -0.87 14.48
N VAL A 6 3.47 -1.23 15.06
CA VAL A 6 3.23 -1.09 16.49
C VAL A 6 3.98 -2.12 17.31
N TRP A 7 4.11 -3.35 16.82
CA TRP A 7 4.93 -4.35 17.49
C TRP A 7 6.38 -3.84 17.62
N GLN A 8 6.94 -3.26 16.56
CA GLN A 8 8.26 -2.63 16.61
C GLN A 8 8.29 -1.45 17.60
N PHE A 9 7.26 -0.61 17.57
CA PHE A 9 7.12 0.52 18.50
C PHE A 9 7.11 0.10 19.96
N THR A 10 6.31 -0.91 20.33
CA THR A 10 6.20 -1.39 21.70
C THR A 10 7.46 -2.09 22.21
N ASN A 11 8.32 -2.60 21.33
CA ASN A 11 9.56 -3.29 21.69
C ASN A 11 10.78 -2.36 21.74
N LEU A 12 10.72 -1.16 21.13
CA LEU A 12 11.84 -0.22 21.06
C LEU A 12 11.72 0.94 22.05
N SER A 13 10.52 1.22 22.55
CA SER A 13 10.35 2.28 23.54
C SER A 13 10.77 1.78 24.92
N ASP A 14 11.77 2.39 25.53
CA ASP A 14 12.09 2.26 26.96
C ASP A 14 10.98 2.85 27.86
N THR A 15 9.90 3.34 27.28
CA THR A 15 8.71 3.79 28.00
C THR A 15 7.93 2.59 28.51
N PRO A 16 7.47 2.60 29.77
CA PRO A 16 6.74 1.48 30.35
C PRO A 16 5.54 1.08 29.47
N ASN A 17 5.44 -0.21 29.18
CA ASN A 17 4.37 -0.84 28.40
C ASN A 17 2.94 -0.46 28.83
N GLU A 18 2.77 0.06 30.02
CA GLU A 18 1.48 0.42 30.62
C GLU A 18 0.76 1.55 29.88
N PHE A 19 1.48 2.51 29.29
CA PHE A 19 0.83 3.65 28.61
C PHE A 19 0.24 3.28 27.25
N PHE A 20 0.78 2.27 26.57
CA PHE A 20 0.39 1.94 25.20
C PHE A 20 -0.51 0.70 25.11
N SER A 21 -0.40 -0.27 26.02
CA SER A 21 -1.20 -1.49 25.98
C SER A 21 -2.69 -1.26 26.21
N GLU A 22 -3.05 -0.24 26.98
CA GLU A 22 -4.44 0.11 27.27
C GLU A 22 -5.06 1.14 26.31
N THR A 23 -4.24 1.82 25.49
CA THR A 23 -4.66 3.04 24.78
C THR A 23 -4.70 2.90 23.26
N ILE A 24 -4.01 1.96 22.65
CA ILE A 24 -3.94 1.82 21.19
C ILE A 24 -4.67 0.56 20.72
N GLY A 25 -5.82 0.77 20.09
CA GLY A 25 -6.54 -0.29 19.38
C GLY A 25 -6.26 -0.22 17.89
N PHE A 26 -5.99 -1.38 17.27
CA PHE A 26 -5.74 -1.49 15.84
C PHE A 26 -6.92 -2.11 15.13
N LEU A 27 -7.34 -1.46 14.04
CA LEU A 27 -8.31 -1.99 13.10
C LEU A 27 -7.60 -2.23 11.77
N SER A 28 -7.75 -3.43 11.24
CA SER A 28 -7.32 -3.74 9.88
C SER A 28 -8.49 -3.51 8.93
N PHE A 29 -8.28 -2.67 7.92
CA PHE A 29 -9.23 -2.47 6.84
C PHE A 29 -8.77 -3.25 5.62
N SER A 30 -9.70 -3.92 4.95
CA SER A 30 -9.41 -4.66 3.73
C SER A 30 -9.13 -3.73 2.54
N THR A 31 -9.62 -2.48 2.60
CA THR A 31 -9.48 -1.50 1.51
C THR A 31 -9.17 -0.11 2.04
N THR A 32 -8.48 0.70 1.23
CA THR A 32 -8.23 2.11 1.50
C THR A 32 -9.52 2.92 1.67
N PRO A 33 -10.54 2.78 0.79
CA PRO A 33 -11.82 3.47 0.97
C PRO A 33 -12.49 3.19 2.31
N GLY A 34 -12.43 1.96 2.80
CA GLY A 34 -13.00 1.61 4.10
C GLY A 34 -12.33 2.34 5.27
N ALA A 35 -11.02 2.54 5.20
CA ALA A 35 -10.28 3.29 6.21
C ALA A 35 -10.62 4.79 6.18
N TYR A 36 -10.70 5.38 4.97
CA TYR A 36 -11.09 6.78 4.81
C TYR A 36 -12.54 7.05 5.19
N ASP A 37 -13.47 6.17 4.83
CA ASP A 37 -14.86 6.28 5.29
C ASP A 37 -14.95 6.40 6.81
N LYS A 38 -14.21 5.57 7.53
CA LYS A 38 -14.25 5.57 9.00
C LYS A 38 -13.62 6.80 9.64
N ILE A 39 -12.54 7.34 9.10
CA ILE A 39 -11.94 8.54 9.68
C ILE A 39 -12.73 9.80 9.33
N ILE A 40 -13.42 9.83 8.19
CA ILE A 40 -14.24 10.97 7.72
C ILE A 40 -15.61 10.96 8.39
N ASN A 41 -16.38 9.90 8.20
CA ASN A 41 -17.78 9.86 8.63
C ASN A 41 -17.93 9.46 10.10
N GLY A 42 -16.88 8.99 10.72
CA GLY A 42 -16.94 8.47 12.07
C GLY A 42 -17.74 7.16 12.11
N GLY A 43 -18.38 6.93 13.21
CA GLY A 43 -19.16 5.74 13.47
C GLY A 43 -18.39 4.76 14.33
N THR A 44 -19.16 4.02 15.13
CA THR A 44 -18.66 2.95 15.96
C THR A 44 -18.24 1.80 15.06
N THR A 45 -16.94 1.53 15.02
CA THR A 45 -16.47 0.35 14.33
C THR A 45 -16.65 -0.85 15.24
N ASN A 46 -17.62 -1.70 14.97
CA ASN A 46 -17.63 -3.07 15.48
C ASN A 46 -16.51 -3.82 14.73
N GLY A 47 -15.27 -3.52 15.06
CA GLY A 47 -14.12 -4.15 14.45
C GLY A 47 -13.65 -5.30 15.31
N VAL A 48 -13.56 -6.48 14.71
CA VAL A 48 -12.78 -7.57 15.27
C VAL A 48 -11.33 -7.18 15.13
N VAL A 49 -10.62 -6.98 16.23
CA VAL A 49 -9.17 -6.87 16.22
C VAL A 49 -8.62 -8.20 15.73
N SER A 50 -8.00 -8.19 14.56
CA SER A 50 -7.41 -9.39 13.98
C SER A 50 -6.36 -9.97 14.93
N LYS A 51 -6.55 -11.20 15.34
CA LYS A 51 -5.90 -11.99 16.38
C LYS A 51 -4.44 -12.39 16.12
N ARG A 52 -3.65 -11.63 15.37
CA ARG A 52 -2.24 -11.96 15.10
C ARG A 52 -1.30 -10.78 15.25
N ILE A 53 -1.03 -10.43 16.48
CA ILE A 53 0.24 -9.80 16.84
C ILE A 53 1.05 -10.88 17.56
N ALA A 54 2.08 -11.41 16.88
CA ALA A 54 3.12 -12.32 17.38
C ALA A 54 2.78 -13.07 18.68
N GLN A 55 2.31 -14.31 18.59
CA GLN A 55 2.17 -15.29 19.69
C GLN A 55 1.20 -14.98 20.84
N PHE A 56 0.53 -13.85 20.88
CA PHE A 56 -0.47 -13.55 21.89
C PHE A 56 -1.88 -13.74 21.34
N GLU A 57 -2.67 -14.59 22.01
CA GLU A 57 -4.12 -14.60 21.85
C GLU A 57 -4.66 -13.34 22.52
N VAL A 58 -5.15 -12.40 21.71
CA VAL A 58 -5.88 -11.24 22.24
C VAL A 58 -7.36 -11.54 22.13
N ASP A 59 -8.08 -11.42 23.24
CA ASP A 59 -9.52 -11.54 23.27
C ASP A 59 -10.20 -10.54 22.32
N GLU A 60 -11.38 -10.90 21.77
CA GLU A 60 -12.19 -10.02 20.96
C GLU A 60 -12.60 -8.78 21.75
N TYR A 61 -11.91 -7.67 21.53
CA TYR A 61 -12.33 -6.36 22.06
C TYR A 61 -13.25 -5.67 21.05
N HIS A 62 -14.46 -5.42 21.46
CA HIS A 62 -15.38 -4.55 20.74
C HIS A 62 -15.01 -3.09 20.99
N PHE A 63 -14.30 -2.48 20.04
CA PHE A 63 -14.02 -1.04 20.10
C PHE A 63 -15.23 -0.24 19.60
N ASN A 64 -15.88 0.44 20.50
CA ASN A 64 -16.95 1.38 20.21
C ASN A 64 -16.39 2.83 20.18
N LYS A 65 -15.25 3.04 19.50
CA LYS A 65 -14.55 4.33 19.47
C LYS A 65 -14.29 4.79 18.05
N ARG A 66 -14.25 6.09 17.89
CA ARG A 66 -13.85 6.78 16.66
C ARG A 66 -12.37 6.53 16.36
N LEU A 67 -12.01 6.38 15.10
CA LEU A 67 -10.59 6.28 14.71
C LEU A 67 -9.89 7.60 14.96
N ASP A 68 -8.71 7.54 15.59
CA ASP A 68 -7.87 8.70 15.85
C ASP A 68 -6.87 8.96 14.71
N ILE A 69 -6.40 7.89 14.05
CA ILE A 69 -5.42 7.96 12.97
C ILE A 69 -5.62 6.79 12.00
N VAL A 70 -5.36 7.04 10.72
CA VAL A 70 -5.31 6.02 9.67
C VAL A 70 -3.92 6.03 9.04
N LEU A 71 -3.36 4.84 8.83
CA LEU A 71 -2.15 4.65 8.02
C LEU A 71 -2.57 4.09 6.66
N ALA A 72 -2.44 4.89 5.61
CA ALA A 72 -2.91 4.53 4.28
C ALA A 72 -2.09 5.20 3.17
N THR A 73 -2.33 4.78 1.93
CA THR A 73 -1.92 5.52 0.74
C THR A 73 -2.62 6.88 0.67
N TYR A 74 -2.16 7.77 -0.19
CA TYR A 74 -2.84 9.06 -0.38
C TYR A 74 -4.30 8.83 -0.82
N PRO A 75 -5.26 9.64 -0.31
CA PRO A 75 -6.67 9.49 -0.66
C PRO A 75 -6.92 9.75 -2.14
N SER A 76 -7.87 9.05 -2.71
CA SER A 76 -8.41 9.33 -4.04
C SER A 76 -9.20 10.63 -4.07
N ALA A 77 -9.53 11.12 -5.27
CA ALA A 77 -10.38 12.29 -5.45
C ALA A 77 -11.77 12.11 -4.81
N ASP A 78 -12.32 10.89 -4.86
CA ASP A 78 -13.61 10.57 -4.25
C ASP A 78 -13.57 10.68 -2.72
N GLU A 79 -12.49 10.22 -2.09
CA GLU A 79 -12.29 10.29 -0.63
C GLU A 79 -12.06 11.73 -0.16
N LEU A 80 -11.31 12.53 -0.92
CA LEU A 80 -11.15 13.96 -0.66
C LEU A 80 -12.48 14.72 -0.80
N ASN A 81 -13.27 14.38 -1.81
CA ASN A 81 -14.60 14.95 -1.99
C ASN A 81 -15.55 14.55 -0.85
N MET A 82 -15.50 13.29 -0.41
CA MET A 82 -16.25 12.80 0.76
C MET A 82 -15.91 13.63 2.01
N ALA A 83 -14.63 13.86 2.28
CA ALA A 83 -14.18 14.67 3.40
C ALA A 83 -14.69 16.12 3.29
N SER A 84 -14.67 16.70 2.09
CA SER A 84 -15.18 18.04 1.81
C SER A 84 -16.68 18.15 2.06
N ILE A 85 -17.47 17.20 1.58
CA ILE A 85 -18.93 17.14 1.78
C ILE A 85 -19.27 16.99 3.28
N ALA A 86 -18.51 16.16 3.99
CA ALA A 86 -18.68 15.94 5.44
C ALA A 86 -18.18 17.13 6.29
N GLY A 87 -17.54 18.13 5.69
CA GLY A 87 -16.94 19.26 6.42
C GLY A 87 -15.75 18.83 7.30
N VAL A 88 -15.08 17.72 6.98
CA VAL A 88 -13.97 17.17 7.76
C VAL A 88 -12.64 17.57 7.11
N GLY A 89 -11.89 18.43 7.78
CA GLY A 89 -10.50 18.71 7.39
C GLY A 89 -9.60 17.53 7.74
N LEU A 90 -8.73 17.14 6.80
CA LEU A 90 -7.74 16.08 6.99
C LEU A 90 -6.33 16.66 7.03
N ILE A 91 -5.52 16.21 7.98
CA ILE A 91 -4.07 16.36 7.97
C ILE A 91 -3.50 15.04 7.44
N ILE A 92 -2.82 15.12 6.29
CA ILE A 92 -2.21 13.99 5.62
C ILE A 92 -0.70 14.22 5.60
N ARG A 93 0.07 13.31 6.21
CA ARG A 93 1.53 13.42 6.31
C ARG A 93 2.20 12.14 5.90
N PRO A 94 3.15 12.18 4.95
CA PRO A 94 4.03 11.04 4.69
C PRO A 94 4.78 10.67 5.97
N VAL A 95 4.80 9.38 6.30
CA VAL A 95 5.55 8.85 7.44
C VAL A 95 6.63 7.88 7.03
N CYS A 96 6.51 7.29 5.85
CA CYS A 96 7.54 6.47 5.23
C CYS A 96 7.34 6.41 3.72
N TYR A 97 8.31 5.80 3.04
CA TYR A 97 8.22 5.51 1.62
C TYR A 97 8.31 4.02 1.35
N ASP A 98 7.62 3.59 0.31
CA ASP A 98 7.69 2.27 -0.30
C ASP A 98 7.89 2.45 -1.81
N SER A 99 8.06 1.38 -2.54
CA SER A 99 8.07 1.39 -4.01
C SER A 99 6.76 0.86 -4.56
N PHE A 100 6.16 1.58 -5.50
CA PHE A 100 5.09 1.04 -6.32
C PHE A 100 5.71 0.21 -7.45
N VAL A 101 5.42 -1.08 -7.49
CA VAL A 101 6.15 -2.06 -8.29
C VAL A 101 5.26 -2.81 -9.26
N PHE A 102 5.86 -3.28 -10.35
CA PHE A 102 5.24 -4.19 -11.31
C PHE A 102 5.77 -5.60 -11.09
N ILE A 103 4.85 -6.57 -11.08
CA ILE A 103 5.15 -7.97 -10.82
C ILE A 103 4.66 -8.85 -11.96
N THR A 104 5.41 -9.89 -12.23
CA THR A 104 5.04 -10.95 -13.16
C THR A 104 5.48 -12.31 -12.60
N HIS A 105 5.07 -13.41 -13.24
CA HIS A 105 5.55 -14.73 -12.86
C HIS A 105 7.06 -14.85 -13.07
N LYS A 106 7.74 -15.58 -12.19
CA LYS A 106 9.21 -15.74 -12.23
C LYS A 106 9.75 -16.30 -13.56
N ASP A 107 8.95 -17.14 -14.23
CA ASP A 107 9.33 -17.80 -15.51
C ASP A 107 9.03 -16.94 -16.75
N ASN A 108 8.48 -15.74 -16.59
CA ASN A 108 8.38 -14.77 -17.67
C ASN A 108 9.80 -14.25 -17.99
N PRO A 109 10.28 -14.29 -19.25
CA PRO A 109 11.63 -13.86 -19.57
C PRO A 109 11.86 -12.33 -19.47
N VAL A 110 10.80 -11.54 -19.38
CA VAL A 110 10.90 -10.08 -19.28
C VAL A 110 11.37 -9.70 -17.87
N GLU A 111 12.43 -8.88 -17.79
CA GLU A 111 13.03 -8.40 -16.54
C GLU A 111 12.84 -6.91 -16.33
N ASN A 112 12.43 -6.19 -17.40
CA ASN A 112 12.31 -4.74 -17.38
C ASN A 112 11.19 -4.29 -18.31
N LEU A 113 10.46 -3.26 -17.87
CA LEU A 113 9.54 -2.50 -18.72
C LEU A 113 9.87 -1.01 -18.60
N THR A 114 9.72 -0.28 -19.70
CA THR A 114 9.72 1.19 -19.61
C THR A 114 8.36 1.68 -19.14
N VAL A 115 8.30 2.89 -18.58
CA VAL A 115 7.02 3.54 -18.21
C VAL A 115 6.09 3.60 -19.41
N GLU A 116 6.61 3.95 -20.58
CA GLU A 116 5.83 4.00 -21.83
C GLU A 116 5.26 2.62 -22.22
N GLN A 117 6.04 1.54 -22.07
CA GLN A 117 5.56 0.18 -22.31
C GLN A 117 4.43 -0.20 -21.34
N ILE A 118 4.59 0.12 -20.05
CA ILE A 118 3.55 -0.10 -19.04
C ILE A 118 2.26 0.64 -19.41
N GLN A 119 2.37 1.92 -19.75
CA GLN A 119 1.23 2.73 -20.21
C GLN A 119 0.56 2.13 -21.45
N LYS A 120 1.35 1.67 -22.43
CA LYS A 120 0.83 1.01 -23.63
C LYS A 120 0.15 -0.33 -23.34
N ILE A 121 0.66 -1.10 -22.39
CA ILE A 121 0.03 -2.36 -21.97
C ILE A 121 -1.34 -2.06 -21.33
N TYR A 122 -1.38 -1.21 -20.32
CA TYR A 122 -2.62 -0.93 -19.62
C TYR A 122 -3.63 -0.10 -20.41
N SER A 123 -3.21 0.61 -21.46
CA SER A 123 -4.11 1.23 -22.43
C SER A 123 -4.48 0.32 -23.62
N GLY A 124 -4.04 -0.94 -23.62
CA GLY A 124 -4.38 -1.94 -24.64
C GLY A 124 -3.65 -1.78 -25.98
N LYS A 125 -2.66 -0.92 -26.08
CA LYS A 125 -1.85 -0.72 -27.29
C LYS A 125 -0.77 -1.80 -27.46
N ILE A 126 -0.29 -2.40 -26.38
CA ILE A 126 0.56 -3.56 -26.34
C ILE A 126 -0.21 -4.68 -25.64
N THR A 127 -0.40 -5.81 -26.33
CA THR A 127 -1.21 -6.92 -25.83
C THR A 127 -0.46 -8.26 -25.82
N ASN A 128 0.76 -8.27 -26.33
CA ASN A 128 1.56 -9.49 -26.45
C ASN A 128 2.96 -9.25 -25.89
N TRP A 129 3.43 -10.17 -25.05
CA TRP A 129 4.75 -10.10 -24.42
C TRP A 129 5.92 -10.01 -25.42
N LYS A 130 5.77 -10.55 -26.66
CA LYS A 130 6.79 -10.44 -27.70
C LYS A 130 7.13 -8.99 -28.07
N GLU A 131 6.17 -8.08 -27.89
CA GLU A 131 6.34 -6.66 -28.21
C GLU A 131 7.28 -5.93 -27.21
N VAL A 132 7.52 -6.58 -26.07
CA VAL A 132 8.40 -6.07 -25.01
C VAL A 132 9.55 -7.05 -24.67
N GLY A 133 9.89 -7.93 -25.62
CA GLY A 133 11.02 -8.85 -25.49
C GLY A 133 10.71 -10.18 -24.80
N GLY A 134 9.44 -10.47 -24.57
CA GLY A 134 8.98 -11.73 -24.01
C GLY A 134 8.60 -12.79 -25.04
N ARG A 135 7.92 -13.84 -24.58
CA ARG A 135 7.39 -14.91 -25.43
C ARG A 135 6.22 -14.43 -26.27
N ASN A 136 5.92 -15.14 -27.36
CA ASN A 136 4.70 -14.87 -28.15
C ASN A 136 3.46 -15.37 -27.37
N SER A 137 3.01 -14.59 -26.42
CA SER A 137 1.84 -14.87 -25.59
C SER A 137 1.13 -13.60 -25.20
N ARG A 138 -0.20 -13.68 -25.01
CA ARG A 138 -1.03 -12.55 -24.57
C ARG A 138 -0.52 -12.03 -23.21
N ILE A 139 -0.61 -10.72 -23.00
CA ILE A 139 -0.44 -10.11 -21.67
C ILE A 139 -1.80 -10.13 -20.96
N VAL A 140 -1.82 -10.70 -19.75
CA VAL A 140 -2.96 -10.61 -18.83
C VAL A 140 -2.61 -9.54 -17.79
N ALA A 141 -3.09 -8.33 -18.04
CA ALA A 141 -2.81 -7.15 -17.21
C ALA A 141 -3.87 -7.00 -16.12
N TYR A 142 -3.58 -7.55 -14.94
CA TYR A 142 -4.47 -7.46 -13.79
C TYR A 142 -4.61 -6.02 -13.29
N GLN A 143 -5.82 -5.65 -12.91
CA GLN A 143 -6.14 -4.35 -12.33
C GLN A 143 -6.79 -4.54 -10.94
N ARG A 144 -6.84 -3.45 -10.20
CA ARG A 144 -7.49 -3.40 -8.90
C ARG A 144 -8.84 -2.69 -9.01
N GLU A 145 -9.67 -2.90 -8.01
CA GLU A 145 -10.94 -2.17 -7.87
C GLU A 145 -10.71 -0.65 -7.81
N PRO A 146 -11.67 0.15 -8.30
CA PRO A 146 -11.61 1.61 -8.20
C PRO A 146 -11.39 2.08 -6.76
N ASN A 147 -10.69 3.20 -6.60
CA ASN A 147 -10.35 3.81 -5.31
C ASN A 147 -9.47 2.94 -4.39
N SER A 148 -9.06 1.74 -4.79
CA SER A 148 -7.99 1.07 -4.04
C SER A 148 -6.71 1.88 -4.16
N GLY A 149 -5.90 1.91 -3.09
CA GLY A 149 -4.69 2.73 -3.07
C GLY A 149 -3.70 2.41 -4.19
N SER A 150 -3.64 1.16 -4.66
CA SER A 150 -2.78 0.79 -5.79
C SER A 150 -3.41 1.12 -7.14
N GLN A 151 -4.75 1.12 -7.26
CA GLN A 151 -5.42 1.60 -8.47
C GLN A 151 -5.24 3.10 -8.63
N THR A 152 -5.47 3.87 -7.58
CA THR A 152 -5.24 5.32 -7.55
C THR A 152 -3.79 5.66 -7.93
N ALA A 153 -2.81 4.97 -7.34
CA ALA A 153 -1.41 5.15 -7.69
C ALA A 153 -1.11 4.82 -9.16
N MET A 154 -1.70 3.74 -9.69
CA MET A 154 -1.56 3.38 -11.09
C MET A 154 -2.12 4.46 -12.02
N GLU A 155 -3.29 4.98 -11.73
CA GLU A 155 -3.96 6.01 -12.53
C GLU A 155 -3.22 7.34 -12.49
N GLU A 156 -2.84 7.80 -11.29
CA GLU A 156 -2.23 9.12 -11.10
C GLU A 156 -0.75 9.17 -11.45
N TRP A 157 0.05 8.19 -11.00
CA TRP A 157 1.50 8.26 -11.12
C TRP A 157 2.03 7.62 -12.41
N VAL A 158 1.38 6.53 -12.84
CA VAL A 158 1.82 5.77 -13.99
C VAL A 158 1.10 6.22 -15.25
N MET A 159 -0.24 6.19 -15.24
CA MET A 159 -1.04 6.48 -16.43
C MET A 159 -1.16 7.97 -16.72
N LYS A 160 -1.15 8.84 -15.71
CA LYS A 160 -1.12 10.31 -15.86
C LYS A 160 -2.18 10.83 -16.85
N GLY A 161 -3.42 10.35 -16.68
CA GLY A 161 -4.56 10.73 -17.53
C GLY A 161 -4.70 9.91 -18.84
N ILE A 162 -3.80 8.96 -19.11
CA ILE A 162 -3.98 8.00 -20.22
C ILE A 162 -5.06 6.99 -19.79
N PRO A 163 -6.17 6.84 -20.52
CA PRO A 163 -7.22 5.91 -20.16
C PRO A 163 -6.73 4.45 -20.15
N MET A 164 -7.04 3.73 -19.11
CA MET A 164 -6.82 2.30 -19.03
C MET A 164 -7.94 1.54 -19.76
N THR A 165 -7.61 0.39 -20.35
CA THR A 165 -8.62 -0.53 -20.88
C THR A 165 -9.44 -1.08 -19.72
N LYS A 166 -10.75 -1.27 -19.96
CA LYS A 166 -11.61 -1.96 -18.98
C LYS A 166 -11.14 -3.43 -18.85
N PRO A 167 -10.77 -3.90 -17.64
CA PRO A 167 -10.36 -5.28 -17.46
C PRO A 167 -11.55 -6.22 -17.63
N LEU A 168 -11.28 -7.46 -18.03
CA LEU A 168 -12.26 -8.53 -17.88
C LEU A 168 -12.51 -8.77 -16.38
N THR A 169 -13.69 -9.25 -16.02
CA THR A 169 -14.05 -9.49 -14.60
C THR A 169 -13.03 -10.39 -13.89
N VAL A 170 -12.49 -11.38 -14.59
CA VAL A 170 -11.45 -12.30 -14.08
C VAL A 170 -10.07 -11.65 -13.94
N GLU A 171 -9.86 -10.49 -14.53
CA GLU A 171 -8.62 -9.72 -14.47
C GLU A 171 -8.71 -8.58 -13.42
N LEU A 172 -9.83 -8.47 -12.71
CA LEU A 172 -10.04 -7.52 -11.62
C LEU A 172 -9.81 -8.21 -10.27
N ALA A 173 -8.77 -7.79 -9.57
CA ALA A 173 -8.44 -8.34 -8.27
C ALA A 173 -9.04 -7.52 -7.14
N ILE A 174 -9.85 -8.17 -6.30
CA ILE A 174 -10.39 -7.60 -5.08
C ILE A 174 -9.41 -7.89 -3.94
N GLY A 175 -8.74 -6.87 -3.45
CA GLY A 175 -7.70 -7.03 -2.43
C GLY A 175 -6.30 -7.34 -2.99
N MET A 176 -5.27 -6.95 -2.25
CA MET A 176 -3.88 -7.04 -2.72
C MET A 176 -3.37 -8.49 -2.76
N GLY A 177 -3.77 -9.31 -1.80
CA GLY A 177 -3.41 -10.72 -1.79
C GLY A 177 -3.87 -11.46 -3.04
N MET A 178 -5.13 -11.23 -3.46
CA MET A 178 -5.68 -11.85 -4.67
C MET A 178 -4.93 -11.46 -5.94
N LEU A 179 -4.46 -10.20 -6.04
CA LEU A 179 -3.66 -9.78 -7.20
C LEU A 179 -2.33 -10.54 -7.24
N ILE A 180 -1.64 -10.65 -6.11
CA ILE A 180 -0.37 -11.37 -6.02
C ILE A 180 -0.56 -12.87 -6.32
N GLU A 181 -1.62 -13.48 -5.78
CA GLU A 181 -1.99 -14.87 -6.05
C GLU A 181 -2.35 -15.10 -7.53
N ALA A 182 -3.10 -14.19 -8.15
CA ALA A 182 -3.46 -14.26 -9.56
C ALA A 182 -2.22 -14.19 -10.48
N VAL A 183 -1.25 -13.33 -10.12
CA VAL A 183 0.03 -13.24 -10.86
C VAL A 183 0.88 -14.48 -10.64
N ALA A 184 0.86 -15.07 -9.44
CA ALA A 184 1.60 -16.28 -9.09
C ALA A 184 0.96 -17.57 -9.64
N GLY A 185 -0.33 -17.54 -10.01
CA GLY A 185 -1.12 -18.70 -10.37
C GLY A 185 -0.61 -19.45 -11.59
N TYR A 186 -0.67 -20.79 -11.53
CA TYR A 186 -0.10 -21.66 -12.54
C TYR A 186 -0.71 -21.50 -13.94
N GLU A 187 -2.01 -21.28 -14.05
CA GLU A 187 -2.71 -21.20 -15.34
C GLU A 187 -2.35 -19.97 -16.16
N ASN A 188 -1.93 -18.88 -15.50
CA ASN A 188 -1.52 -17.62 -16.15
C ASN A 188 -0.04 -17.30 -15.93
N SER A 189 0.75 -18.28 -15.51
CA SER A 189 2.09 -18.10 -14.94
C SER A 189 3.04 -17.22 -15.73
N THR A 190 3.05 -17.31 -17.07
CA THR A 190 3.98 -16.51 -17.90
C THR A 190 3.30 -15.35 -18.62
N MET A 191 2.00 -15.19 -18.49
CA MET A 191 1.19 -14.16 -19.19
C MET A 191 0.85 -12.97 -18.30
N SER A 192 0.88 -13.17 -16.99
CA SER A 192 0.40 -12.20 -16.01
C SER A 192 1.33 -10.99 -15.84
N LEU A 193 0.72 -9.83 -15.69
CA LEU A 193 1.33 -8.58 -15.22
C LEU A 193 0.40 -7.98 -14.16
N GLY A 194 0.97 -7.54 -13.05
CA GLY A 194 0.23 -6.86 -12.00
C GLY A 194 1.06 -5.73 -11.40
N TYR A 195 0.45 -4.96 -10.51
CA TYR A 195 1.10 -3.88 -9.78
C TYR A 195 0.70 -3.89 -8.31
N THR A 196 1.63 -3.51 -7.46
CA THR A 196 1.44 -3.51 -6.01
C THR A 196 2.48 -2.61 -5.33
N TYR A 197 2.53 -2.61 -4.02
CA TYR A 197 3.63 -2.04 -3.26
C TYR A 197 4.64 -3.12 -2.88
N LYS A 198 5.93 -2.78 -2.91
CA LYS A 198 7.04 -3.71 -2.65
C LYS A 198 6.91 -4.42 -1.31
N TYR A 199 6.47 -3.70 -0.27
CA TYR A 199 6.27 -4.26 1.06
C TYR A 199 5.31 -5.47 1.06
N TYR A 200 4.24 -5.44 0.25
CA TYR A 200 3.32 -6.57 0.13
C TYR A 200 4.01 -7.81 -0.43
N VAL A 201 4.86 -7.65 -1.44
CA VAL A 201 5.59 -8.75 -2.06
C VAL A 201 6.68 -9.29 -1.14
N ASP A 202 7.43 -8.42 -0.47
CA ASP A 202 8.59 -8.80 0.31
C ASP A 202 8.23 -9.30 1.71
N ARG A 203 7.12 -8.85 2.27
CA ARG A 203 6.77 -9.09 3.68
C ARG A 203 5.45 -9.81 3.91
N LEU A 204 4.37 -9.40 3.26
CA LEU A 204 3.02 -9.86 3.58
C LEU A 204 2.57 -11.06 2.75
N TYR A 205 2.83 -11.06 1.45
CA TYR A 205 2.38 -12.08 0.49
C TYR A 205 3.55 -12.63 -0.30
N LYS A 206 4.57 -13.13 0.42
CA LYS A 206 5.75 -13.72 -0.22
C LYS A 206 5.35 -14.90 -1.08
N SER A 207 5.75 -14.90 -2.33
CA SER A 207 5.56 -16.01 -3.25
C SER A 207 6.86 -16.30 -4.02
N PRO A 208 7.32 -17.55 -4.07
CA PRO A 208 8.49 -17.91 -4.87
C PRO A 208 8.20 -17.93 -6.38
N TYR A 209 6.94 -17.71 -6.78
CA TYR A 209 6.51 -17.78 -8.18
C TYR A 209 6.42 -16.41 -8.85
N ILE A 210 6.63 -15.31 -8.13
CA ILE A 210 6.61 -13.97 -8.68
C ILE A 210 8.01 -13.34 -8.67
N LYS A 211 8.19 -12.37 -9.54
CA LYS A 211 9.34 -11.46 -9.53
C LYS A 211 8.89 -10.03 -9.75
N ILE A 212 9.67 -9.11 -9.21
CA ILE A 212 9.51 -7.68 -9.42
C ILE A 212 10.30 -7.27 -10.66
N LEU A 213 9.66 -6.51 -11.56
CA LEU A 213 10.30 -5.97 -12.76
C LEU A 213 11.07 -4.69 -12.44
N ARG A 214 12.14 -4.45 -13.18
CA ARG A 214 12.74 -3.12 -13.27
C ARG A 214 11.82 -2.17 -14.03
N VAL A 215 11.90 -0.90 -13.72
CA VAL A 215 11.24 0.15 -14.50
C VAL A 215 12.31 1.09 -15.04
N ASN A 216 12.33 1.30 -16.35
CA ASN A 216 13.38 2.07 -17.04
C ASN A 216 14.80 1.57 -16.70
N GLY A 217 14.97 0.28 -16.50
CA GLY A 217 16.25 -0.35 -16.14
C GLY A 217 16.58 -0.29 -14.65
N ILE A 218 15.80 0.40 -13.82
CA ILE A 218 16.06 0.62 -12.40
C ILE A 218 15.24 -0.33 -11.53
N MET A 219 15.91 -1.04 -10.62
CA MET A 219 15.27 -1.92 -9.65
C MET A 219 14.65 -1.11 -8.51
N PRO A 220 13.44 -1.44 -8.00
CA PRO A 220 12.83 -0.79 -6.85
C PRO A 220 13.48 -1.24 -5.53
N SER A 221 14.78 -0.99 -5.38
CA SER A 221 15.51 -1.23 -4.14
C SER A 221 15.38 -0.04 -3.19
N ASP A 222 15.54 -0.28 -1.89
CA ASP A 222 15.53 0.79 -0.89
C ASP A 222 16.62 1.85 -1.18
N ALA A 223 17.77 1.44 -1.70
CA ALA A 223 18.82 2.36 -2.13
C ALA A 223 18.36 3.27 -3.29
N ASN A 224 17.61 2.72 -4.26
CA ASN A 224 17.09 3.49 -5.39
C ASN A 224 15.87 4.35 -5.02
N VAL A 225 15.20 4.02 -3.91
CA VAL A 225 14.21 4.91 -3.29
C VAL A 225 14.93 6.07 -2.60
N ARG A 226 15.92 5.79 -1.74
CA ARG A 226 16.68 6.82 -0.99
C ARG A 226 17.38 7.83 -1.89
N ASN A 227 17.94 7.40 -3.02
CA ASN A 227 18.62 8.29 -3.98
C ASN A 227 17.68 8.86 -5.05
N ASN A 228 16.37 8.64 -4.91
CA ASN A 228 15.32 9.14 -5.81
C ASN A 228 15.50 8.73 -7.29
N SER A 229 16.16 7.60 -7.56
CA SER A 229 16.37 7.11 -8.93
C SER A 229 15.24 6.22 -9.45
N TYR A 230 14.47 5.57 -8.56
CA TYR A 230 13.33 4.77 -8.97
C TYR A 230 12.12 5.64 -9.32
N ALA A 231 11.43 5.32 -10.41
CA ALA A 231 10.39 6.18 -10.98
C ALA A 231 9.12 6.34 -10.11
N PHE A 232 8.80 5.35 -9.28
CA PHE A 232 7.53 5.28 -8.56
C PHE A 232 7.75 5.07 -7.06
N ILE A 233 8.20 6.14 -6.41
CA ILE A 233 8.35 6.19 -4.95
C ILE A 233 6.99 6.52 -4.35
N ALA A 234 6.51 5.67 -3.47
CA ALA A 234 5.18 5.73 -2.90
C ALA A 234 5.20 6.22 -1.46
N PRO A 235 4.71 7.43 -1.16
CA PRO A 235 4.53 7.84 0.22
C PRO A 235 3.44 7.00 0.89
N TYR A 236 3.72 6.56 2.10
CA TYR A 236 2.72 6.00 2.99
C TYR A 236 2.38 7.02 4.06
N ASN A 237 1.11 7.33 4.22
CA ASN A 237 0.68 8.49 4.97
C ASN A 237 0.01 8.11 6.28
N ALA A 238 0.22 8.94 7.31
CA ALA A 238 -0.66 9.02 8.44
C ALA A 238 -1.69 10.12 8.19
N VAL A 239 -2.94 9.80 8.45
CA VAL A 239 -4.09 10.68 8.23
C VAL A 239 -4.85 10.85 9.54
N ILE A 240 -5.05 12.09 9.95
CA ILE A 240 -5.85 12.47 11.12
C ILE A 240 -6.84 13.58 10.72
N ARG A 241 -7.91 13.75 11.47
CA ARG A 241 -8.75 14.94 11.33
C ARG A 241 -8.00 16.16 11.85
N SER A 242 -8.18 17.30 11.19
CA SER A 242 -7.54 18.56 11.61
C SER A 242 -7.95 19.00 13.01
N THR A 243 -9.17 18.69 13.44
CA THR A 243 -9.67 18.94 14.80
C THR A 243 -8.93 18.15 15.87
N ASP A 244 -8.31 17.05 15.52
CA ASP A 244 -7.69 16.09 16.44
C ASP A 244 -6.16 16.25 16.50
N ALA A 245 -5.61 17.33 15.94
CA ALA A 245 -4.15 17.55 15.86
C ALA A 245 -3.46 17.60 17.25
N GLY A 246 -4.16 18.05 18.28
CA GLY A 246 -3.66 18.06 19.67
C GLY A 246 -3.95 16.79 20.47
N GLU A 247 -4.73 15.88 19.92
CA GLU A 247 -5.21 14.67 20.56
C GLU A 247 -4.25 13.49 20.37
N VAL A 248 -4.67 12.29 20.76
CA VAL A 248 -3.85 11.06 20.69
C VAL A 248 -3.32 10.81 19.29
N GLY A 249 -4.16 10.91 18.25
CA GLY A 249 -3.76 10.73 16.85
C GLY A 249 -2.67 11.70 16.41
N GLY A 250 -2.80 13.00 16.79
CA GLY A 250 -1.80 14.01 16.47
C GLY A 250 -0.48 13.79 17.22
N ARG A 251 -0.52 13.40 18.50
CA ARG A 251 0.69 13.07 19.25
C ARG A 251 1.41 11.84 18.68
N PHE A 252 0.66 10.83 18.28
CA PHE A 252 1.23 9.63 17.64
C PHE A 252 1.84 9.97 16.26
N LEU A 253 1.16 10.78 15.45
CA LEU A 253 1.72 11.29 14.20
C LEU A 253 3.03 12.02 14.42
N ASN A 254 3.09 12.94 15.40
CA ASN A 254 4.31 13.68 15.72
C ASN A 254 5.45 12.76 16.18
N TRP A 255 5.13 11.71 16.96
CA TRP A 255 6.11 10.71 17.32
C TRP A 255 6.61 9.93 16.10
N MET A 256 5.72 9.51 15.20
CA MET A 256 6.12 8.81 13.95
C MET A 256 7.10 9.65 13.11
N LEU A 257 6.97 10.97 13.15
CA LEU A 257 7.84 11.91 12.44
C LEU A 257 9.16 12.21 13.20
N SER A 258 9.30 11.76 14.45
CA SER A 258 10.54 11.92 15.22
C SER A 258 11.64 10.94 14.80
N ASN A 259 12.88 11.18 15.26
CA ASN A 259 14.00 10.26 15.01
C ASN A 259 13.71 8.82 15.49
N GLU A 260 13.07 8.70 16.66
CA GLU A 260 12.70 7.39 17.23
C GLU A 260 11.64 6.68 16.39
N GLY A 261 10.58 7.40 16.02
CA GLY A 261 9.55 6.86 15.15
C GLY A 261 10.10 6.45 13.79
N GLN A 262 11.00 7.24 13.22
CA GLN A 262 11.63 6.93 11.95
C GLN A 262 12.60 5.74 12.04
N ALA A 263 13.29 5.55 13.16
CA ALA A 263 14.09 4.35 13.40
C ALA A 263 13.21 3.09 13.45
N CYS A 264 12.03 3.15 14.10
CA CYS A 264 11.06 2.06 14.11
C CYS A 264 10.53 1.74 12.70
N ILE A 265 10.24 2.77 11.91
CA ILE A 265 9.79 2.64 10.51
C ILE A 265 10.84 1.92 9.66
N ALA A 266 12.10 2.31 9.79
CA ALA A 266 13.19 1.66 9.07
C ALA A 266 13.36 0.19 9.47
N GLN A 267 13.24 -0.13 10.77
CA GLN A 267 13.28 -1.52 11.25
C GLN A 267 12.10 -2.36 10.76
N ALA A 268 10.91 -1.75 10.59
CA ALA A 268 9.75 -2.41 9.98
C ALA A 268 9.96 -2.73 8.49
N GLY A 269 11.01 -2.19 7.86
CA GLY A 269 11.38 -2.47 6.47
C GLY A 269 10.84 -1.47 5.45
N TYR A 270 10.47 -0.27 5.90
CA TYR A 270 10.15 0.86 5.04
C TYR A 270 11.35 1.81 4.90
N VAL A 271 11.32 2.66 3.87
CA VAL A 271 12.30 3.73 3.74
C VAL A 271 11.84 4.92 4.56
N SER A 272 12.72 5.40 5.44
CA SER A 272 12.46 6.57 6.30
C SER A 272 12.30 7.83 5.46
N ILE A 273 11.44 8.76 5.92
CA ILE A 273 11.32 10.09 5.32
C ILE A 273 12.57 10.94 5.50
N MET A 274 13.43 10.58 6.44
CA MET A 274 14.71 11.26 6.71
C MET A 274 15.83 10.84 5.74
N ASP A 275 15.57 9.81 4.94
CA ASP A 275 16.54 9.25 3.98
C ASP A 275 16.42 9.87 2.58
N LEU A 276 15.43 10.75 2.34
CA LEU A 276 15.13 11.37 1.04
C LEU A 276 15.54 12.85 0.96
#